data_9b7d5aa28ab00ce8d77007e112cd7660
#
_entry.id   9b7d5aa28ab00ce8d77007e112cd7660
#
_cell.length_a   1.000
_cell.length_b   1.000
_cell.length_c   1.000
_cell.angle_alpha   90.00
_cell.angle_beta   90.00
_cell.angle_gamma   90.00
#
_symmetry.space_group_name_H-M   'P 1'
#
loop_
_entity.id
_entity.type
_entity.pdbx_description
1 polymer ?
#
loop_
_entity_poly.entity_id
_entity_poly.type
_entity_poly.pdbx_seq_one_letter_code
_entity_poly.pdbx_strand_id
1 'polypeptide(L)'
;DALITVLSEKTLPVPELGTEVQAHSGFNLIATANDRDRGVNDLSSALRRRFNTVVLPLPATAEEEVRIVARRVEDLGTSLRLPPAQGALEEIRRVVTVFRELRQGVTEDGLTSLKSPSGTLSTAEAISVVTNGLAMSAHFGDGVLHPADVAAGILGAVVSDPVADRVVWSEYLEAVVRERRDWDDFYRACREVTA
;
A
#
# COMPACT_ATOMS: atom_id res chain seq x y z
N ASP A 1 23.36 20.18 -5.99
CA ASP A 1 23.57 18.70 -5.86
C ASP A 1 24.39 18.30 -4.62
N ALA A 2 24.01 18.83 -3.46
CA ALA A 2 24.68 18.56 -2.17
C ALA A 2 24.82 17.05 -1.88
N LEU A 3 23.81 16.24 -2.28
CA LEU A 3 23.83 14.78 -2.06
C LEU A 3 24.97 14.09 -2.83
N ILE A 4 25.32 14.56 -4.01
CA ILE A 4 26.44 14.03 -4.79
C ILE A 4 27.77 14.26 -4.04
N THR A 5 27.95 15.46 -3.52
CA THR A 5 29.13 15.85 -2.74
C THR A 5 29.23 15.02 -1.46
N VAL A 6 28.12 14.88 -0.71
CA VAL A 6 28.07 14.05 0.50
C VAL A 6 28.46 12.61 0.22
N LEU A 7 27.94 12.02 -0.86
CA LEU A 7 28.22 10.62 -1.22
C LEU A 7 29.65 10.41 -1.71
N SER A 8 30.23 11.41 -2.43
CA SER A 8 31.57 11.28 -3.02
C SER A 8 32.67 11.72 -2.08
N GLU A 9 32.50 12.87 -1.44
CA GLU A 9 33.54 13.58 -0.69
C GLU A 9 33.34 13.48 0.82
N LYS A 10 32.18 12.93 1.25
CA LYS A 10 31.82 12.86 2.66
C LYS A 10 31.71 14.22 3.34
N THR A 11 31.43 15.26 2.57
CA THR A 11 31.39 16.66 3.00
C THR A 11 30.03 17.25 2.62
N LEU A 12 29.40 17.97 3.54
CA LEU A 12 28.20 18.77 3.30
C LEU A 12 28.57 20.24 3.35
N PRO A 13 28.59 20.95 2.22
CA PRO A 13 28.81 22.41 2.21
C PRO A 13 27.54 23.10 2.77
N VAL A 14 27.75 24.07 3.65
CA VAL A 14 26.68 24.91 4.24
C VAL A 14 27.02 26.38 3.83
N PRO A 15 26.56 26.79 2.63
CA PRO A 15 26.92 28.10 2.06
C PRO A 15 26.53 29.29 2.96
N GLU A 16 25.40 29.17 3.65
CA GLU A 16 24.85 30.20 4.54
C GLU A 16 25.76 30.49 5.75
N LEU A 17 26.58 29.53 6.13
CA LEU A 17 27.53 29.64 7.25
C LEU A 17 28.96 29.77 6.77
N GLY A 18 29.24 29.68 5.45
CA GLY A 18 30.58 29.69 4.88
C GLY A 18 31.46 28.54 5.39
N THR A 19 30.86 27.41 5.79
CA THR A 19 31.56 26.25 6.38
C THR A 19 31.20 24.95 5.66
N GLU A 20 31.97 23.92 5.95
CA GLU A 20 31.69 22.54 5.52
C GLU A 20 31.61 21.62 6.72
N VAL A 21 30.68 20.68 6.69
CA VAL A 21 30.53 19.64 7.69
C VAL A 21 31.11 18.34 7.15
N GLN A 22 32.13 17.83 7.80
CA GLN A 22 32.74 16.55 7.45
C GLN A 22 31.97 15.38 8.12
N ALA A 23 31.73 14.32 7.33
CA ALA A 23 31.14 13.12 7.85
C ALA A 23 32.12 12.36 8.77
N HIS A 24 31.62 11.80 9.84
CA HIS A 24 32.39 10.90 10.71
C HIS A 24 32.81 9.63 9.99
N SER A 25 33.90 9.00 10.48
CA SER A 25 34.31 7.68 10.00
C SER A 25 33.18 6.68 10.10
N GLY A 26 32.95 5.88 9.06
CA GLY A 26 31.86 4.92 8.99
C GLY A 26 30.51 5.49 8.54
N PHE A 27 30.42 6.79 8.23
CA PHE A 27 29.19 7.37 7.67
C PHE A 27 28.74 6.64 6.42
N ASN A 28 27.47 6.26 6.40
CA ASN A 28 26.82 5.67 5.25
C ASN A 28 25.42 6.26 5.06
N LEU A 29 24.89 6.18 3.86
CA LEU A 29 23.56 6.66 3.50
C LEU A 29 22.72 5.52 2.95
N ILE A 30 21.55 5.32 3.53
CA ILE A 30 20.53 4.41 3.00
C ILE A 30 19.35 5.27 2.55
N ALA A 31 18.96 5.08 1.30
CA ALA A 31 17.81 5.75 0.71
C ALA A 31 16.79 4.72 0.23
N THR A 32 15.51 5.06 0.33
CA THR A 32 14.42 4.28 -0.23
C THR A 32 13.77 5.08 -1.36
N ALA A 33 13.37 4.39 -2.41
CA ALA A 33 12.64 4.96 -3.53
C ALA A 33 11.56 3.98 -4.00
N ASN A 34 10.46 4.52 -4.50
CA ASN A 34 9.44 3.74 -5.17
C ASN A 34 9.65 3.87 -6.68
N ASP A 35 9.97 2.77 -7.36
CA ASP A 35 10.23 2.76 -8.81
C ASP A 35 8.95 2.79 -9.65
N ARG A 36 7.79 2.62 -9.02
CA ARG A 36 6.47 2.60 -9.68
C ARG A 36 5.75 3.94 -9.67
N ASP A 37 6.22 4.91 -8.89
CA ASP A 37 5.59 6.23 -8.83
C ASP A 37 5.81 7.01 -10.13
N ARG A 38 4.77 7.11 -10.93
CA ARG A 38 4.75 7.93 -12.14
C ARG A 38 4.78 9.40 -11.74
N GLY A 39 5.78 10.15 -12.20
CA GLY A 39 5.92 11.59 -11.94
C GLY A 39 6.99 11.96 -10.95
N VAL A 40 7.67 11.03 -10.32
CA VAL A 40 8.91 11.28 -9.58
C VAL A 40 10.05 11.40 -10.59
N ASN A 41 10.84 12.46 -10.51
CA ASN A 41 12.05 12.60 -11.32
C ASN A 41 12.96 11.40 -11.06
N ASP A 42 13.30 10.69 -12.11
CA ASP A 42 14.33 9.64 -12.05
C ASP A 42 15.59 10.17 -11.36
N LEU A 43 16.15 9.37 -10.46
CA LEU A 43 17.46 9.64 -9.90
C LEU A 43 18.43 9.91 -11.04
N SER A 44 19.13 11.05 -10.99
CA SER A 44 20.14 11.34 -11.99
C SER A 44 21.12 10.17 -12.14
N SER A 45 21.63 9.95 -13.34
CA SER A 45 22.60 8.89 -13.58
C SER A 45 23.84 9.01 -12.67
N ALA A 46 24.19 10.23 -12.29
CA ALA A 46 25.28 10.52 -11.36
C ALA A 46 24.97 10.01 -9.94
N LEU A 47 23.75 10.19 -9.43
CA LEU A 47 23.32 9.64 -8.13
C LEU A 47 23.19 8.13 -8.19
N ARG A 48 22.54 7.59 -9.22
CA ARG A 48 22.35 6.15 -9.39
C ARG A 48 23.65 5.35 -9.34
N ARG A 49 24.73 5.87 -9.92
CA ARG A 49 26.06 5.22 -9.90
C ARG A 49 26.73 5.20 -8.53
N ARG A 50 26.23 5.96 -7.56
CA ARG A 50 26.80 6.07 -6.20
C ARG A 50 26.07 5.21 -5.18
N PHE A 51 24.93 4.63 -5.58
CA PHE A 51 24.16 3.72 -4.74
C PHE A 51 24.29 2.29 -5.22
N ASN A 52 24.42 1.36 -4.29
CA ASN A 52 24.14 -0.06 -4.54
C ASN A 52 22.62 -0.24 -4.48
N THR A 53 21.99 -0.38 -5.63
CA THR A 53 20.54 -0.52 -5.72
C THR A 53 20.14 -1.96 -5.43
N VAL A 54 19.24 -2.14 -4.46
CA VAL A 54 18.59 -3.42 -4.16
C VAL A 54 17.11 -3.24 -4.43
N VAL A 55 16.54 -4.04 -5.31
CA VAL A 55 15.11 -4.07 -5.57
C VAL A 55 14.46 -5.07 -4.61
N LEU A 56 13.58 -4.59 -3.76
CA LEU A 56 12.80 -5.44 -2.86
C LEU A 56 11.58 -5.97 -3.64
N PRO A 57 11.42 -7.29 -3.77
CA PRO A 57 10.25 -7.85 -4.44
C PRO A 57 8.99 -7.63 -3.58
N LEU A 58 7.83 -7.69 -4.23
CA LEU A 58 6.56 -7.83 -3.51
C LEU A 58 6.50 -9.16 -2.76
N PRO A 59 5.69 -9.27 -1.69
CA PRO A 59 5.48 -10.53 -0.99
C PRO A 59 5.10 -11.66 -1.96
N ALA A 60 5.78 -12.80 -1.86
CA ALA A 60 5.63 -13.90 -2.82
C ALA A 60 4.22 -14.54 -2.73
N THR A 61 3.69 -14.69 -1.52
CA THR A 61 2.40 -15.32 -1.28
C THR A 61 1.39 -14.35 -0.65
N ALA A 62 0.10 -14.67 -0.77
CA ALA A 62 -0.96 -13.92 -0.11
C ALA A 62 -0.83 -13.99 1.43
N GLU A 63 -0.48 -15.16 1.96
CA GLU A 63 -0.29 -15.35 3.40
C GLU A 63 0.85 -14.52 3.96
N GLU A 64 1.93 -14.34 3.20
CA GLU A 64 3.04 -13.48 3.59
C GLU A 64 2.59 -12.02 3.63
N GLU A 65 1.86 -11.56 2.61
CA GLU A 65 1.34 -10.19 2.54
C GLU A 65 0.31 -9.94 3.67
N VAL A 66 -0.59 -10.88 3.94
CA VAL A 66 -1.53 -10.83 5.07
C VAL A 66 -0.79 -10.68 6.40
N ARG A 67 0.28 -11.45 6.63
CA ARG A 67 1.07 -11.35 7.86
C ARG A 67 1.74 -9.98 8.01
N ILE A 68 2.27 -9.43 6.92
CA ILE A 68 2.87 -8.09 6.90
C ILE A 68 1.83 -7.04 7.26
N VAL A 69 0.65 -7.07 6.58
CA VAL A 69 -0.43 -6.12 6.83
C VAL A 69 -0.93 -6.24 8.26
N ALA A 70 -1.22 -7.45 8.74
CA ALA A 70 -1.71 -7.68 10.09
C ALA A 70 -0.74 -7.13 11.15
N ARG A 71 0.56 -7.41 11.02
CA ARG A 71 1.58 -6.91 11.94
C ARG A 71 1.64 -5.39 11.95
N ARG A 72 1.62 -4.76 10.76
CA ARG A 72 1.69 -3.29 10.66
C ARG A 72 0.44 -2.61 11.18
N VAL A 73 -0.74 -3.18 10.93
CA VAL A 73 -2.01 -2.69 11.48
C VAL A 73 -2.02 -2.77 13.01
N GLU A 74 -1.51 -3.85 13.60
CA GLU A 74 -1.37 -4.00 15.04
C GLU A 74 -0.43 -2.94 15.64
N ASP A 75 0.76 -2.76 15.03
CA ASP A 75 1.74 -1.75 15.46
C ASP A 75 1.16 -0.33 15.39
N LEU A 76 0.49 0.01 14.29
CA LEU A 76 -0.16 1.31 14.09
C LEU A 76 -1.35 1.51 15.03
N GLY A 77 -2.21 0.49 15.18
CA GLY A 77 -3.33 0.51 16.10
C GLY A 77 -2.88 0.80 17.54
N THR A 78 -1.81 0.16 17.98
CA THR A 78 -1.18 0.42 19.30
C THR A 78 -0.68 1.87 19.39
N SER A 79 0.02 2.36 18.36
CA SER A 79 0.55 3.73 18.33
C SER A 79 -0.54 4.78 18.35
N LEU A 80 -1.66 4.51 17.69
CA LEU A 80 -2.84 5.35 17.61
C LEU A 80 -3.80 5.16 18.80
N ARG A 81 -3.48 4.24 19.71
CA ARG A 81 -4.31 3.88 20.88
C ARG A 81 -5.70 3.38 20.48
N LEU A 82 -5.80 2.68 19.36
CA LEU A 82 -7.03 2.04 18.95
C LEU A 82 -7.23 0.73 19.72
N PRO A 83 -8.45 0.34 20.05
CA PRO A 83 -8.73 -0.95 20.64
C PRO A 83 -8.39 -2.07 19.64
N PRO A 84 -8.03 -3.28 20.11
CA PRO A 84 -7.87 -4.44 19.25
C PRO A 84 -9.18 -4.72 18.53
N ALA A 85 -9.18 -4.80 17.19
CA ALA A 85 -10.36 -5.15 16.43
C ALA A 85 -10.52 -6.68 16.37
N GLN A 86 -11.69 -7.16 16.76
CA GLN A 86 -12.06 -8.55 16.52
C GLN A 86 -12.40 -8.74 15.04
N GLY A 87 -12.04 -9.89 14.47
CA GLY A 87 -12.29 -10.18 13.05
C GLY A 87 -11.36 -9.50 12.05
N ALA A 88 -10.42 -8.67 12.49
CA ALA A 88 -9.50 -7.93 11.61
C ALA A 88 -8.77 -8.82 10.60
N LEU A 89 -8.42 -10.06 10.95
CA LEU A 89 -7.68 -10.95 10.07
C LEU A 89 -8.47 -11.36 8.82
N GLU A 90 -9.76 -11.51 8.94
CA GLU A 90 -10.64 -11.84 7.80
C GLU A 90 -10.69 -10.68 6.82
N GLU A 91 -10.94 -9.47 7.29
CA GLU A 91 -10.98 -8.28 6.43
C GLU A 91 -9.60 -7.96 5.85
N ILE A 92 -8.52 -8.15 6.61
CA ILE A 92 -7.15 -8.04 6.09
C ILE A 92 -6.95 -9.00 4.91
N ARG A 93 -7.38 -10.26 5.04
CA ARG A 93 -7.27 -11.26 3.97
C ARG A 93 -8.07 -10.84 2.74
N ARG A 94 -9.31 -10.36 2.91
CA ARG A 94 -10.16 -9.86 1.83
C ARG A 94 -9.51 -8.68 1.09
N VAL A 95 -9.02 -7.67 1.83
CA VAL A 95 -8.33 -6.51 1.25
C VAL A 95 -7.07 -6.94 0.48
N VAL A 96 -6.24 -7.80 1.07
CA VAL A 96 -5.02 -8.31 0.42
C VAL A 96 -5.35 -9.09 -0.85
N THR A 97 -6.37 -9.96 -0.82
CA THR A 97 -6.79 -10.73 -1.99
C THR A 97 -7.25 -9.81 -3.13
N VAL A 98 -8.13 -8.84 -2.85
CA VAL A 98 -8.57 -7.84 -3.84
C VAL A 98 -7.39 -7.12 -4.47
N PHE A 99 -6.46 -6.62 -3.65
CA PHE A 99 -5.31 -5.87 -4.13
C PHE A 99 -4.37 -6.71 -4.98
N ARG A 100 -4.11 -7.95 -4.57
CA ARG A 100 -3.24 -8.87 -5.31
C ARG A 100 -3.83 -9.22 -6.67
N GLU A 101 -5.09 -9.60 -6.71
CA GLU A 101 -5.77 -10.01 -7.94
C GLU A 101 -5.84 -8.87 -8.97
N LEU A 102 -6.27 -7.69 -8.54
CA LEU A 102 -6.32 -6.52 -9.42
C LEU A 102 -4.92 -6.06 -9.86
N ARG A 103 -3.91 -6.16 -9.00
CA ARG A 103 -2.52 -5.84 -9.30
C ARG A 103 -1.88 -6.83 -10.27
N GLN A 104 -2.21 -8.13 -10.12
CA GLN A 104 -1.68 -9.21 -10.96
C GLN A 104 -2.47 -9.39 -12.26
N GLY A 105 -3.69 -8.87 -12.33
CA GLY A 105 -4.56 -9.03 -13.48
C GLY A 105 -5.13 -10.44 -13.62
N VAL A 106 -5.20 -11.21 -12.52
CA VAL A 106 -5.72 -12.58 -12.49
C VAL A 106 -6.21 -12.92 -11.10
N THR A 107 -7.27 -13.76 -11.01
CA THR A 107 -7.76 -14.30 -9.74
C THR A 107 -6.74 -15.22 -9.08
N GLU A 108 -6.84 -15.38 -7.75
CA GLU A 108 -5.90 -16.18 -6.94
C GLU A 108 -5.82 -17.64 -7.42
N ASP A 109 -6.93 -18.21 -7.91
CA ASP A 109 -6.98 -19.55 -8.50
C ASP A 109 -6.41 -19.62 -9.93
N GLY A 110 -6.06 -18.48 -10.53
CA GLY A 110 -5.51 -18.38 -11.87
C GLY A 110 -6.53 -18.60 -13.01
N LEU A 111 -7.82 -18.73 -12.70
CA LEU A 111 -8.82 -19.11 -13.70
C LEU A 111 -9.41 -17.93 -14.47
N THR A 112 -9.46 -16.75 -13.85
CA THR A 112 -10.08 -15.57 -14.46
C THR A 112 -9.05 -14.46 -14.67
N SER A 113 -8.89 -14.04 -15.93
CA SER A 113 -8.08 -12.86 -16.27
C SER A 113 -8.84 -11.59 -15.95
N LEU A 114 -8.17 -10.62 -15.33
CA LEU A 114 -8.75 -9.37 -14.86
C LEU A 114 -8.06 -8.18 -15.53
N LYS A 115 -8.78 -7.08 -15.63
CA LYS A 115 -8.16 -5.78 -15.93
C LYS A 115 -7.55 -5.22 -14.64
N SER A 116 -6.37 -4.63 -14.75
CA SER A 116 -5.74 -3.93 -13.64
C SER A 116 -6.13 -2.46 -13.67
N PRO A 117 -6.43 -1.83 -12.52
CA PRO A 117 -6.62 -0.39 -12.45
C PRO A 117 -5.30 0.37 -12.66
N SER A 118 -5.39 1.68 -12.81
CA SER A 118 -4.22 2.54 -13.01
C SER A 118 -3.35 2.70 -11.77
N GLY A 119 -3.91 2.44 -10.58
CA GLY A 119 -3.22 2.50 -9.29
C GLY A 119 -2.26 1.34 -9.05
N THR A 120 -1.41 1.48 -8.05
CA THR A 120 -0.35 0.49 -7.72
C THR A 120 -0.84 -0.65 -6.85
N LEU A 121 -1.89 -0.43 -6.06
CA LEU A 121 -2.45 -1.36 -5.07
C LEU A 121 -1.36 -2.04 -4.22
N SER A 122 -0.54 -1.19 -3.61
CA SER A 122 0.61 -1.61 -2.81
C SER A 122 0.20 -2.20 -1.46
N THR A 123 1.10 -2.97 -0.84
CA THR A 123 0.91 -3.44 0.54
C THR A 123 0.75 -2.28 1.54
N ALA A 124 1.37 -1.12 1.27
CA ALA A 124 1.22 0.08 2.10
C ALA A 124 -0.21 0.65 2.03
N GLU A 125 -0.82 0.66 0.84
CA GLU A 125 -2.23 1.05 0.68
C GLU A 125 -3.17 0.07 1.40
N ALA A 126 -2.91 -1.24 1.34
CA ALA A 126 -3.67 -2.22 2.09
C ALA A 126 -3.59 -1.98 3.61
N ILE A 127 -2.40 -1.66 4.14
CA ILE A 127 -2.22 -1.27 5.56
C ILE A 127 -3.06 -0.03 5.88
N SER A 128 -3.04 0.98 5.01
CA SER A 128 -3.79 2.22 5.22
C SER A 128 -5.30 1.99 5.22
N VAL A 129 -5.82 1.20 4.26
CA VAL A 129 -7.24 0.83 4.19
C VAL A 129 -7.71 0.15 5.47
N VAL A 130 -6.98 -0.87 5.92
CA VAL A 130 -7.35 -1.61 7.13
C VAL A 130 -7.21 -0.75 8.39
N THR A 131 -6.15 0.05 8.51
CA THR A 131 -5.96 0.94 9.66
C THR A 131 -7.06 1.99 9.75
N ASN A 132 -7.47 2.58 8.62
CA ASN A 132 -8.57 3.52 8.57
C ASN A 132 -9.91 2.85 8.93
N GLY A 133 -10.17 1.64 8.39
CA GLY A 133 -11.34 0.86 8.76
C GLY A 133 -11.39 0.55 10.26
N LEU A 134 -10.25 0.18 10.85
CA LEU A 134 -10.12 -0.05 12.29
C LEU A 134 -10.44 1.22 13.10
N ALA A 135 -9.98 2.37 12.66
CA ALA A 135 -10.28 3.64 13.30
C ALA A 135 -11.77 4.00 13.17
N MET A 136 -12.36 3.76 12.00
CA MET A 136 -13.81 3.97 11.78
C MET A 136 -14.65 3.09 12.71
N SER A 137 -14.37 1.80 12.76
CA SER A 137 -15.04 0.86 13.66
C SER A 137 -14.89 1.26 15.13
N ALA A 138 -13.68 1.65 15.55
CA ALA A 138 -13.40 2.01 16.94
C ALA A 138 -14.08 3.29 17.41
N HIS A 139 -14.24 4.29 16.51
CA HIS A 139 -14.75 5.62 16.88
C HIS A 139 -16.21 5.84 16.51
N PHE A 140 -16.72 5.14 15.50
CA PHE A 140 -18.06 5.37 14.96
C PHE A 140 -18.90 4.09 14.87
N GLY A 141 -18.29 2.93 15.09
CA GLY A 141 -18.95 1.62 15.06
C GLY A 141 -19.03 0.95 16.42
N ASP A 142 -19.07 -0.36 16.41
CA ASP A 142 -19.16 -1.24 17.58
C ASP A 142 -17.82 -1.78 18.08
N GLY A 143 -16.71 -1.36 17.44
CA GLY A 143 -15.34 -1.80 17.73
C GLY A 143 -14.97 -3.14 17.04
N VAL A 144 -15.85 -3.70 16.21
CA VAL A 144 -15.59 -4.86 15.37
C VAL A 144 -15.38 -4.39 13.94
N LEU A 145 -14.28 -4.81 13.31
CA LEU A 145 -14.01 -4.45 11.91
C LEU A 145 -14.94 -5.23 10.98
N HIS A 146 -15.80 -4.52 10.27
CA HIS A 146 -16.74 -5.07 9.30
C HIS A 146 -16.34 -4.71 7.86
N PRO A 147 -16.85 -5.44 6.85
CA PRO A 147 -16.63 -5.08 5.44
C PRO A 147 -16.97 -3.62 5.10
N ALA A 148 -18.01 -3.06 5.72
CA ALA A 148 -18.40 -1.66 5.51
C ALA A 148 -17.33 -0.65 5.91
N ASP A 149 -16.52 -0.98 6.93
CA ASP A 149 -15.44 -0.08 7.41
C ASP A 149 -14.26 0.00 6.44
N VAL A 150 -14.05 -1.03 5.61
CA VAL A 150 -12.94 -1.07 4.64
C VAL A 150 -13.38 -0.76 3.21
N ALA A 151 -14.66 -0.90 2.89
CA ALA A 151 -15.19 -0.79 1.52
C ALA A 151 -14.86 0.55 0.84
N ALA A 152 -15.08 1.68 1.53
CA ALA A 152 -14.77 3.01 1.00
C ALA A 152 -13.26 3.21 0.79
N GLY A 153 -12.44 2.68 1.70
CA GLY A 153 -10.98 2.71 1.58
C GLY A 153 -10.47 1.90 0.39
N ILE A 154 -11.06 0.71 0.16
CA ILE A 154 -10.74 -0.12 -1.01
C ILE A 154 -11.12 0.62 -2.30
N LEU A 155 -12.34 1.15 -2.39
CA LEU A 155 -12.79 1.92 -3.54
C LEU A 155 -11.83 3.09 -3.83
N GLY A 156 -11.45 3.86 -2.80
CA GLY A 156 -10.52 4.99 -2.94
C GLY A 156 -9.11 4.57 -3.38
N ALA A 157 -8.64 3.38 -2.99
CA ALA A 157 -7.34 2.85 -3.43
C ALA A 157 -7.39 2.32 -4.87
N VAL A 158 -8.49 1.66 -5.26
CA VAL A 158 -8.64 1.05 -6.59
C VAL A 158 -8.93 2.11 -7.65
N VAL A 159 -9.77 3.10 -7.34
CA VAL A 159 -10.25 4.10 -8.31
C VAL A 159 -9.38 5.35 -8.24
N SER A 160 -8.28 5.37 -8.98
CA SER A 160 -7.45 6.55 -9.20
C SER A 160 -7.94 7.35 -10.41
N ASP A 161 -8.32 6.67 -11.50
CA ASP A 161 -9.04 7.27 -12.64
C ASP A 161 -10.55 7.05 -12.45
N PRO A 162 -11.34 8.15 -12.28
CA PRO A 162 -12.76 8.03 -11.95
C PRO A 162 -13.62 7.45 -13.08
N VAL A 163 -13.11 7.31 -14.29
CA VAL A 163 -13.83 6.72 -15.43
C VAL A 163 -13.35 5.30 -15.69
N ALA A 164 -12.06 5.12 -15.95
CA ALA A 164 -11.50 3.83 -16.35
C ALA A 164 -11.49 2.84 -15.18
N ASP A 165 -11.02 3.25 -13.99
CA ASP A 165 -10.89 2.34 -12.87
C ASP A 165 -12.23 1.98 -12.22
N ARG A 166 -13.25 2.85 -12.32
CA ARG A 166 -14.62 2.50 -11.90
C ARG A 166 -15.19 1.32 -12.71
N VAL A 167 -14.91 1.28 -13.98
CA VAL A 167 -15.34 0.15 -14.83
C VAL A 167 -14.65 -1.13 -14.40
N VAL A 168 -13.32 -1.07 -14.21
CA VAL A 168 -12.52 -2.20 -13.73
C VAL A 168 -13.04 -2.72 -12.39
N TRP A 169 -13.29 -1.81 -11.46
CA TRP A 169 -13.83 -2.16 -10.14
C TRP A 169 -15.21 -2.81 -10.22
N SER A 170 -16.12 -2.24 -11.00
CA SER A 170 -17.46 -2.78 -11.17
C SER A 170 -17.45 -4.17 -11.83
N GLU A 171 -16.63 -4.37 -12.88
CA GLU A 171 -16.45 -5.68 -13.51
C GLU A 171 -15.91 -6.71 -12.51
N TYR A 172 -14.93 -6.34 -11.68
CA TYR A 172 -14.35 -7.21 -10.67
C TYR A 172 -15.39 -7.60 -9.59
N LEU A 173 -16.16 -6.64 -9.09
CA LEU A 173 -17.21 -6.91 -8.10
C LEU A 173 -18.24 -7.90 -8.62
N GLU A 174 -18.76 -7.70 -9.86
CA GLU A 174 -19.82 -8.52 -10.42
C GLU A 174 -19.32 -9.90 -10.88
N ALA A 175 -18.12 -9.98 -11.44
CA ALA A 175 -17.64 -11.24 -12.03
C ALA A 175 -16.88 -12.12 -11.02
N VAL A 176 -16.32 -11.54 -9.97
CA VAL A 176 -15.45 -12.28 -9.05
C VAL A 176 -15.98 -12.23 -7.62
N VAL A 177 -16.14 -11.04 -7.04
CA VAL A 177 -16.46 -10.91 -5.61
C VAL A 177 -17.84 -11.49 -5.31
N ARG A 178 -18.82 -11.21 -6.17
CA ARG A 178 -20.20 -11.73 -6.04
C ARG A 178 -20.28 -13.25 -6.04
N GLU A 179 -19.43 -13.92 -6.81
CA GLU A 179 -19.46 -15.36 -7.01
C GLU A 179 -18.65 -16.11 -5.93
N ARG A 180 -17.98 -15.39 -5.03
CA ARG A 180 -17.20 -16.00 -3.96
C ARG A 180 -18.08 -16.42 -2.79
N ARG A 181 -17.90 -17.68 -2.37
CA ARG A 181 -18.53 -18.18 -1.14
C ARG A 181 -18.05 -17.33 0.05
N ASP A 182 -18.96 -17.02 0.97
CA ASP A 182 -18.71 -16.30 2.21
C ASP A 182 -18.21 -14.83 2.04
N TRP A 183 -18.45 -14.23 0.85
CA TRP A 183 -18.14 -12.84 0.56
C TRP A 183 -19.39 -11.96 0.31
N ASP A 184 -20.59 -12.46 0.58
CA ASP A 184 -21.84 -11.74 0.32
C ASP A 184 -21.96 -10.43 1.08
N ASP A 185 -21.47 -10.37 2.32
CA ASP A 185 -21.43 -9.18 3.15
C ASP A 185 -20.44 -8.16 2.60
N PHE A 186 -19.25 -8.62 2.21
CA PHE A 186 -18.22 -7.79 1.59
C PHE A 186 -18.69 -7.25 0.22
N TYR A 187 -19.29 -8.09 -0.62
CA TYR A 187 -19.85 -7.64 -1.90
C TYR A 187 -20.89 -6.54 -1.70
N ARG A 188 -21.85 -6.73 -0.76
CA ARG A 188 -22.87 -5.72 -0.47
C ARG A 188 -22.27 -4.41 0.01
N ALA A 189 -21.33 -4.45 0.94
CA ALA A 189 -20.64 -3.25 1.43
C ALA A 189 -19.91 -2.49 0.31
N CYS A 190 -19.18 -3.22 -0.55
CA CYS A 190 -18.49 -2.61 -1.69
C CYS A 190 -19.47 -2.04 -2.73
N ARG A 191 -20.60 -2.70 -2.97
CA ARG A 191 -21.64 -2.19 -3.89
C ARG A 191 -22.28 -0.91 -3.39
N GLU A 192 -22.56 -0.82 -2.10
CA GLU A 192 -23.17 0.37 -1.48
C GLU A 192 -22.33 1.62 -1.67
N VAL A 193 -21.01 1.53 -1.46
CA VAL A 193 -20.09 2.68 -1.65
C VAL A 193 -19.76 2.97 -3.12
N THR A 194 -20.11 2.07 -4.05
CA THR A 194 -19.86 2.23 -5.49
C THR A 194 -21.03 2.91 -6.21
N ALA A 195 -22.24 2.80 -5.65
CA ALA A 195 -23.46 3.37 -6.21
C ALA A 195 -23.42 4.91 -6.23
#